data_3b95480b2dfa0bab26b0bb945373bd9e
#
_entry.id   3b95480b2dfa0bab26b0bb945373bd9e
#
_cell.length_a   1.000
_cell.length_b   1.000
_cell.length_c   1.000
_cell.angle_alpha   90.00
_cell.angle_beta   90.00
_cell.angle_gamma   90.00
#
_symmetry.space_group_name_H-M   'P 1'
#
loop_
_entity.id
_entity.type
_entity.pdbx_description
1 polymer ?
#
loop_
_entity_poly.entity_id
_entity_poly.type
_entity_poly.pdbx_seq_one_letter_code
_entity_poly.pdbx_strand_id
1 'polypeptide(L)'
;MISLSGLLTLLGIPIRALILAVKFYTVGLPYRKYSNSLKQCLRLLVFRTAVSLSVFDAYYISFMSNDFVINKIVPLFHKSITSKLPGYGTRYDKNSFWLVKQPNREPDDPILIYIHGGGYFLQTQPDQMESVLSMYKLIKPDKQARLSILLLDYKLASYGYPFPTQMNQLHETYLNLVTNEGNTNIILMGDSAGGNLSLGYLQFLKKTQLENLVYPSKLVLISPWVKLQPALDVMVPGNSYYDNSERDMIAYSQFGDPKKVVHITGEGDLDSLQVCPGARPTQVENWNDIPTLKDPRFDVFVITGEDESFRDSILDWCQYALDVPLNTQYKYGNSNNQFDKEGYEYIRKNDPGLCHLRLYIEPWGIHDSCLFFENHLILKIKKQESDPKKSSLDVNHIDDKEFYGITRIVQFLNDTL
;
A
#
# COMPACT_ATOMS: atom_id res chain seq x y z
N MET A 1 4.85 1.49 29.57
CA MET A 1 3.45 1.12 29.90
C MET A 1 2.51 1.79 28.90
N ILE A 2 1.44 1.10 28.49
CA ILE A 2 0.40 1.70 27.65
C ILE A 2 -0.19 2.93 28.37
N SER A 3 -0.51 3.98 27.63
CA SER A 3 -1.14 5.18 28.19
C SER A 3 -2.58 4.88 28.66
N LEU A 4 -3.09 5.67 29.60
CA LEU A 4 -4.49 5.55 30.02
C LEU A 4 -5.45 5.77 28.83
N SER A 5 -5.14 6.72 27.94
CA SER A 5 -5.92 6.96 26.72
C SER A 5 -5.90 5.75 25.79
N GLY A 6 -4.73 5.16 25.55
CA GLY A 6 -4.60 3.95 24.72
C GLY A 6 -5.37 2.78 25.32
N LEU A 7 -5.24 2.56 26.63
CA LEU A 7 -5.97 1.51 27.36
C LEU A 7 -7.49 1.70 27.23
N LEU A 8 -8.00 2.90 27.48
CA LEU A 8 -9.43 3.21 27.34
C LEU A 8 -9.92 3.05 25.89
N THR A 9 -9.08 3.40 24.92
CA THR A 9 -9.37 3.21 23.49
C THR A 9 -9.54 1.74 23.15
N LEU A 10 -8.67 0.85 23.65
CA LEU A 10 -8.75 -0.59 23.42
C LEU A 10 -9.92 -1.23 24.19
N LEU A 11 -10.09 -0.89 25.47
CA LEU A 11 -11.21 -1.38 26.29
C LEU A 11 -12.58 -0.93 25.76
N GLY A 12 -12.63 0.17 25.03
CA GLY A 12 -13.84 0.68 24.37
C GLY A 12 -14.26 -0.10 23.12
N ILE A 13 -13.40 -0.97 22.55
CA ILE A 13 -13.72 -1.72 21.31
C ILE A 13 -15.02 -2.53 21.43
N PRO A 14 -15.26 -3.34 22.47
CA PRO A 14 -16.48 -4.14 22.57
C PRO A 14 -17.76 -3.28 22.59
N ILE A 15 -17.74 -2.14 23.30
CA ILE A 15 -18.87 -1.22 23.37
C ILE A 15 -19.12 -0.58 22.00
N ARG A 16 -18.07 -0.09 21.33
CA ARG A 16 -18.18 0.48 19.98
C ARG A 16 -18.64 -0.54 18.95
N ALA A 17 -18.19 -1.81 19.08
CA ALA A 17 -18.63 -2.90 18.23
C ALA A 17 -20.13 -3.21 18.42
N LEU A 18 -20.61 -3.19 19.66
CA LEU A 18 -22.05 -3.35 19.95
C LEU A 18 -22.87 -2.20 19.36
N ILE A 19 -22.44 -0.95 19.57
CA ILE A 19 -23.11 0.23 19.01
C ILE A 19 -23.13 0.15 17.48
N LEU A 20 -22.01 -0.23 16.85
CA LEU A 20 -21.91 -0.38 15.40
C LEU A 20 -22.86 -1.49 14.90
N ALA A 21 -22.93 -2.63 15.59
CA ALA A 21 -23.85 -3.72 15.24
C ALA A 21 -25.32 -3.28 15.34
N VAL A 22 -25.69 -2.56 16.40
CA VAL A 22 -27.05 -1.99 16.53
C VAL A 22 -27.36 -1.03 15.38
N LYS A 23 -26.44 -0.09 15.08
CA LYS A 23 -26.60 0.85 13.96
C LYS A 23 -26.72 0.13 12.62
N PHE A 24 -25.92 -0.92 12.39
CA PHE A 24 -25.97 -1.72 11.16
C PHE A 24 -27.37 -2.25 10.86
N TYR A 25 -28.08 -2.74 11.88
CA TYR A 25 -29.42 -3.32 11.69
C TYR A 25 -30.58 -2.31 11.83
N THR A 26 -30.32 -1.07 12.27
CA THR A 26 -31.38 -0.08 12.52
C THR A 26 -31.34 1.10 11.55
N VAL A 27 -30.29 1.89 11.62
CA VAL A 27 -30.18 3.17 10.86
C VAL A 27 -29.20 3.10 9.69
N GLY A 28 -28.44 1.98 9.58
CA GLY A 28 -27.36 1.83 8.61
C GLY A 28 -26.05 2.47 9.07
N LEU A 29 -25.00 2.22 8.26
CA LEU A 29 -23.65 2.73 8.48
C LEU A 29 -23.20 3.53 7.26
N PRO A 30 -22.24 4.47 7.41
CA PRO A 30 -21.74 5.28 6.30
C PRO A 30 -20.86 4.51 5.31
N TYR A 31 -20.52 3.25 5.60
CA TYR A 31 -19.59 2.43 4.83
C TYR A 31 -20.25 1.87 3.57
N ARG A 32 -20.19 2.61 2.46
CA ARG A 32 -20.90 2.27 1.21
C ARG A 32 -20.52 0.87 0.70
N LYS A 33 -19.23 0.59 0.56
CA LYS A 33 -18.72 -0.70 0.05
C LYS A 33 -19.08 -1.89 0.94
N TYR A 34 -19.16 -1.68 2.25
CA TYR A 34 -19.37 -2.75 3.24
C TYR A 34 -20.74 -2.70 3.91
N SER A 35 -21.69 -1.94 3.35
CA SER A 35 -23.05 -1.76 3.90
C SER A 35 -23.80 -3.07 4.16
N ASN A 36 -23.46 -4.13 3.43
CA ASN A 36 -24.11 -5.45 3.56
C ASN A 36 -23.29 -6.47 4.39
N SER A 37 -22.20 -6.06 5.03
CA SER A 37 -21.33 -6.98 5.76
C SER A 37 -20.90 -6.44 7.13
N LEU A 38 -21.65 -6.85 8.18
CA LEU A 38 -21.29 -6.51 9.56
C LEU A 38 -19.85 -6.92 9.89
N LYS A 39 -19.39 -8.09 9.39
CA LYS A 39 -18.01 -8.55 9.58
C LYS A 39 -17.00 -7.53 9.07
N GLN A 40 -17.18 -7.00 7.86
CA GLN A 40 -16.26 -6.02 7.30
C GLN A 40 -16.34 -4.67 8.02
N CYS A 41 -17.53 -4.26 8.44
CA CYS A 41 -17.70 -3.05 9.27
C CYS A 41 -16.99 -3.17 10.62
N LEU A 42 -17.04 -4.34 11.26
CA LEU A 42 -16.31 -4.61 12.51
C LEU A 42 -14.79 -4.62 12.30
N ARG A 43 -14.32 -5.20 11.19
CA ARG A 43 -12.88 -5.14 10.81
C ARG A 43 -12.43 -3.70 10.64
N LEU A 44 -13.21 -2.89 9.91
CA LEU A 44 -12.91 -1.46 9.73
C LEU A 44 -12.83 -0.72 11.06
N LEU A 45 -13.73 -1.00 12.02
CA LEU A 45 -13.66 -0.45 13.37
C LEU A 45 -12.34 -0.80 14.07
N VAL A 46 -11.88 -2.04 13.95
CA VAL A 46 -10.61 -2.48 14.56
C VAL A 46 -9.43 -1.76 13.94
N PHE A 47 -9.32 -1.71 12.61
CA PHE A 47 -8.24 -1.01 11.91
C PHE A 47 -8.24 0.49 12.23
N ARG A 48 -9.41 1.14 12.17
CA ARG A 48 -9.57 2.54 12.52
C ARG A 48 -9.11 2.81 13.96
N THR A 49 -9.40 1.88 14.88
CA THR A 49 -8.96 1.98 16.28
C THR A 49 -7.42 1.81 16.39
N ALA A 50 -6.84 0.84 15.69
CA ALA A 50 -5.40 0.64 15.71
C ALA A 50 -4.63 1.87 15.21
N VAL A 51 -5.07 2.45 14.08
CA VAL A 51 -4.47 3.67 13.52
C VAL A 51 -4.68 4.89 14.42
N SER A 52 -5.75 4.93 15.23
CA SER A 52 -6.02 6.06 16.14
C SER A 52 -5.12 6.09 17.39
N LEU A 53 -4.44 4.99 17.72
CA LEU A 53 -3.52 4.96 18.85
C LEU A 53 -2.34 5.92 18.65
N SER A 54 -1.76 6.37 19.76
CA SER A 54 -0.47 7.06 19.71
C SER A 54 0.63 6.11 19.21
N VAL A 55 1.71 6.67 18.67
CA VAL A 55 2.87 5.87 18.22
C VAL A 55 3.40 4.96 19.34
N PHE A 56 3.44 5.48 20.59
CA PHE A 56 3.90 4.71 21.75
C PHE A 56 2.92 3.60 22.16
N ASP A 57 1.61 3.84 22.08
CA ASP A 57 0.61 2.83 22.43
C ASP A 57 0.53 1.73 21.36
N ALA A 58 0.80 2.07 20.11
CA ALA A 58 0.86 1.11 19.01
C ALA A 58 1.93 0.01 19.22
N TYR A 59 2.99 0.28 19.97
CA TYR A 59 3.97 -0.73 20.41
C TYR A 59 3.28 -1.97 21.01
N TYR A 60 2.27 -1.77 21.83
CA TYR A 60 1.59 -2.86 22.56
C TYR A 60 0.66 -3.70 21.71
N ILE A 61 0.23 -3.21 20.55
CA ILE A 61 -0.58 -3.98 19.58
C ILE A 61 0.25 -4.50 18.41
N SER A 62 1.47 -4.01 18.21
CA SER A 62 2.42 -4.42 17.16
C SER A 62 3.39 -5.50 17.67
N PHE A 63 2.95 -6.37 18.59
CA PHE A 63 3.81 -7.38 19.23
C PHE A 63 4.20 -8.55 18.32
N MET A 64 3.47 -8.77 17.23
CA MET A 64 3.82 -9.79 16.23
C MET A 64 4.86 -9.21 15.27
N SER A 65 6.10 -9.71 15.34
CA SER A 65 7.13 -9.34 14.37
C SER A 65 6.78 -9.87 12.96
N ASN A 66 7.35 -9.26 11.93
CA ASN A 66 7.19 -9.75 10.55
C ASN A 66 7.68 -11.19 10.41
N ASP A 67 8.78 -11.57 11.09
CA ASP A 67 9.24 -12.97 11.15
C ASP A 67 8.16 -13.91 11.69
N PHE A 68 7.49 -13.52 12.78
CA PHE A 68 6.42 -14.33 13.36
C PHE A 68 5.21 -14.43 12.43
N VAL A 69 4.82 -13.32 11.80
CA VAL A 69 3.71 -13.31 10.82
C VAL A 69 4.04 -14.22 9.63
N ILE A 70 5.22 -14.05 9.02
CA ILE A 70 5.64 -14.79 7.82
C ILE A 70 5.85 -16.29 8.14
N ASN A 71 6.59 -16.59 9.20
CA ASN A 71 7.06 -17.96 9.45
C ASN A 71 6.15 -18.78 10.36
N LYS A 72 5.16 -18.16 11.03
CA LYS A 72 4.23 -18.86 11.92
C LYS A 72 2.78 -18.65 11.54
N ILE A 73 2.29 -17.40 11.48
CA ILE A 73 0.86 -17.11 11.28
C ILE A 73 0.41 -17.48 9.87
N VAL A 74 1.06 -16.97 8.83
CA VAL A 74 0.66 -17.22 7.44
C VAL A 74 0.76 -18.71 7.10
N PRO A 75 1.84 -19.47 7.44
CA PRO A 75 1.89 -20.90 7.21
C PRO A 75 0.88 -21.70 8.02
N LEU A 76 0.50 -21.25 9.22
CA LEU A 76 -0.51 -21.92 10.02
C LEU A 76 -1.86 -22.02 9.25
N PHE A 77 -2.25 -20.95 8.58
CA PHE A 77 -3.51 -20.88 7.84
C PHE A 77 -3.39 -21.25 6.36
N HIS A 78 -2.19 -21.07 5.75
CA HIS A 78 -1.97 -21.18 4.30
C HIS A 78 -0.77 -22.08 3.94
N LYS A 79 -0.55 -23.17 4.71
CA LYS A 79 0.57 -24.12 4.47
C LYS A 79 0.59 -24.66 3.04
N SER A 80 -0.57 -24.96 2.45
CA SER A 80 -0.66 -25.50 1.09
C SER A 80 -0.15 -24.51 0.02
N ILE A 81 -0.13 -23.22 0.32
CA ILE A 81 0.44 -22.18 -0.55
C ILE A 81 1.91 -21.98 -0.21
N THR A 82 2.23 -21.65 1.04
CA THR A 82 3.57 -21.26 1.45
C THR A 82 4.62 -22.35 1.26
N SER A 83 4.26 -23.63 1.46
CA SER A 83 5.18 -24.76 1.25
C SER A 83 5.57 -25.00 -0.21
N LYS A 84 4.87 -24.39 -1.16
CA LYS A 84 5.15 -24.50 -2.60
C LYS A 84 5.94 -23.30 -3.13
N LEU A 85 6.17 -22.28 -2.31
CA LEU A 85 6.88 -21.08 -2.70
C LEU A 85 8.38 -21.26 -2.46
N PRO A 86 9.22 -21.10 -3.49
CA PRO A 86 10.66 -21.27 -3.34
C PRO A 86 11.20 -20.19 -2.39
N GLY A 87 12.03 -20.60 -1.43
CA GLY A 87 12.69 -19.70 -0.48
C GLY A 87 11.80 -18.97 0.49
N TYR A 88 10.50 -19.31 0.61
CA TYR A 88 9.54 -18.63 1.47
C TYR A 88 10.04 -18.53 2.92
N GLY A 89 9.93 -17.32 3.50
CA GLY A 89 10.26 -17.04 4.90
C GLY A 89 11.75 -16.99 5.23
N THR A 90 12.65 -17.20 4.25
CA THR A 90 14.09 -17.07 4.49
C THR A 90 14.52 -15.60 4.46
N ARG A 91 15.49 -15.23 5.32
CA ARG A 91 16.05 -13.87 5.28
C ARG A 91 16.93 -13.68 4.04
N TYR A 92 16.77 -12.51 3.42
CA TYR A 92 17.70 -12.04 2.39
C TYR A 92 18.88 -11.30 3.06
N ASP A 93 18.56 -10.31 3.88
CA ASP A 93 19.51 -9.57 4.70
C ASP A 93 18.90 -9.26 6.09
N LYS A 94 19.54 -8.37 6.86
CA LYS A 94 19.02 -7.99 8.19
C LYS A 94 17.68 -7.24 8.15
N ASN A 95 17.30 -6.68 6.98
CA ASN A 95 16.15 -5.80 6.79
C ASN A 95 15.05 -6.42 5.92
N SER A 96 15.19 -7.67 5.44
CA SER A 96 14.21 -8.22 4.49
C SER A 96 14.10 -9.74 4.52
N PHE A 97 12.92 -10.22 4.09
CA PHE A 97 12.58 -11.63 3.94
C PHE A 97 12.12 -11.95 2.52
N TRP A 98 12.51 -13.10 2.01
CA TRP A 98 11.90 -13.65 0.80
C TRP A 98 10.49 -14.16 1.08
N LEU A 99 9.52 -13.65 0.34
CA LEU A 99 8.22 -14.30 0.19
C LEU A 99 8.25 -15.30 -0.96
N VAL A 100 9.02 -14.98 -2.00
CA VAL A 100 9.34 -15.87 -3.12
C VAL A 100 10.76 -15.60 -3.55
N LYS A 101 11.60 -16.64 -3.60
CA LYS A 101 12.97 -16.56 -4.13
C LYS A 101 13.10 -17.54 -5.28
N GLN A 102 13.03 -17.05 -6.52
CA GLN A 102 13.24 -17.92 -7.68
C GLN A 102 14.66 -18.50 -7.69
N PRO A 103 14.83 -19.79 -8.01
CA PRO A 103 16.16 -20.35 -8.23
C PRO A 103 16.77 -19.81 -9.52
N ASN A 104 18.10 -19.72 -9.57
CA ASN A 104 18.87 -19.35 -10.78
C ASN A 104 18.41 -18.02 -11.42
N ARG A 105 18.25 -16.99 -10.61
CA ARG A 105 17.87 -15.65 -11.08
C ARG A 105 18.95 -15.04 -11.95
N GLU A 106 18.52 -14.47 -13.07
CA GLU A 106 19.35 -13.64 -13.93
C GLU A 106 19.31 -12.15 -13.47
N PRO A 107 20.30 -11.33 -13.85
CA PRO A 107 20.32 -9.91 -13.46
C PRO A 107 19.08 -9.10 -13.87
N ASP A 108 18.40 -9.47 -14.95
CA ASP A 108 17.20 -8.83 -15.48
C ASP A 108 15.89 -9.44 -14.97
N ASP A 109 15.97 -10.51 -14.16
CA ASP A 109 14.78 -11.08 -13.54
C ASP A 109 14.17 -10.12 -12.52
N PRO A 110 12.86 -9.90 -12.55
CA PRO A 110 12.21 -8.91 -11.69
C PRO A 110 12.25 -9.32 -10.22
N ILE A 111 12.66 -8.37 -9.37
CA ILE A 111 12.55 -8.48 -7.92
C ILE A 111 11.57 -7.41 -7.43
N LEU A 112 10.45 -7.84 -6.89
CA LEU A 112 9.48 -6.95 -6.26
C LEU A 112 9.81 -6.82 -4.77
N ILE A 113 10.12 -5.61 -4.33
CA ILE A 113 10.25 -5.26 -2.90
C ILE A 113 8.90 -4.75 -2.44
N TYR A 114 8.21 -5.56 -1.62
CA TYR A 114 6.99 -5.12 -0.95
C TYR A 114 7.33 -4.37 0.33
N ILE A 115 6.86 -3.14 0.42
CA ILE A 115 7.08 -2.20 1.51
C ILE A 115 5.74 -1.98 2.19
N HIS A 116 5.54 -2.57 3.36
CA HIS A 116 4.25 -2.57 4.02
C HIS A 116 3.85 -1.20 4.58
N GLY A 117 2.54 -0.96 4.64
CA GLY A 117 1.94 0.17 5.32
C GLY A 117 1.94 0.06 6.84
N GLY A 118 1.08 0.84 7.50
CA GLY A 118 0.97 0.89 8.96
C GLY A 118 1.58 2.14 9.57
N GLY A 119 1.66 3.25 8.80
CA GLY A 119 2.04 4.57 9.29
C GLY A 119 3.44 4.65 9.90
N TYR A 120 4.34 3.73 9.57
CA TYR A 120 5.67 3.56 10.18
C TYR A 120 5.65 3.13 11.65
N PHE A 121 4.49 2.85 12.24
CA PHE A 121 4.38 2.48 13.65
C PHE A 121 3.60 1.18 13.93
N LEU A 122 2.97 0.58 12.89
CA LEU A 122 2.32 -0.73 12.94
C LEU A 122 3.08 -1.74 12.10
N GLN A 123 3.14 -3.00 12.56
CA GLN A 123 3.72 -4.12 11.83
C GLN A 123 2.81 -4.58 10.68
N THR A 124 3.40 -5.33 9.74
CA THR A 124 2.68 -6.03 8.70
C THR A 124 1.58 -6.92 9.29
N GLN A 125 0.39 -6.81 8.72
CA GLN A 125 -0.72 -7.66 9.12
C GLN A 125 -0.78 -8.93 8.25
N PRO A 126 -1.31 -10.06 8.78
CA PRO A 126 -1.52 -11.28 7.99
C PRO A 126 -2.33 -11.02 6.72
N ASP A 127 -3.32 -10.13 6.76
CA ASP A 127 -4.17 -9.73 5.63
C ASP A 127 -3.36 -9.19 4.45
N GLN A 128 -2.36 -8.35 4.71
CA GLN A 128 -1.47 -7.83 3.67
C GLN A 128 -0.69 -8.97 3.01
N MET A 129 -0.16 -9.90 3.79
CA MET A 129 0.54 -11.09 3.26
C MET A 129 -0.37 -11.96 2.42
N GLU A 130 -1.59 -12.22 2.88
CA GLU A 130 -2.59 -12.99 2.13
C GLU A 130 -2.89 -12.34 0.77
N SER A 131 -3.00 -11.01 0.73
CA SER A 131 -3.23 -10.26 -0.51
C SER A 131 -2.02 -10.33 -1.44
N VAL A 132 -0.79 -10.11 -0.95
CA VAL A 132 0.44 -10.19 -1.75
C VAL A 132 0.63 -11.60 -2.32
N LEU A 133 0.40 -12.64 -1.51
CA LEU A 133 0.47 -14.03 -1.97
C LEU A 133 -0.62 -14.35 -2.99
N SER A 134 -1.83 -13.77 -2.84
CA SER A 134 -2.91 -13.92 -3.81
C SER A 134 -2.53 -13.28 -5.15
N MET A 135 -1.95 -12.07 -5.12
CA MET A 135 -1.44 -11.41 -6.33
C MET A 135 -0.42 -12.29 -7.04
N TYR A 136 0.60 -12.79 -6.32
CA TYR A 136 1.61 -13.67 -6.90
C TYR A 136 1.00 -14.92 -7.56
N LYS A 137 0.04 -15.56 -6.90
CA LYS A 137 -0.61 -16.78 -7.40
C LYS A 137 -1.46 -16.58 -8.66
N LEU A 138 -1.86 -15.35 -8.95
CA LEU A 138 -2.66 -14.98 -10.12
C LEU A 138 -1.82 -14.43 -11.28
N ILE A 139 -0.52 -14.23 -11.07
CA ILE A 139 0.40 -13.85 -12.15
C ILE A 139 0.54 -15.04 -13.11
N LYS A 140 0.65 -14.75 -14.42
CA LYS A 140 0.83 -15.77 -15.46
C LYS A 140 2.05 -16.65 -15.17
N PRO A 141 1.99 -17.97 -15.41
CA PRO A 141 3.03 -18.91 -15.01
C PRO A 141 4.43 -18.57 -15.55
N ASP A 142 4.55 -18.08 -16.77
CA ASP A 142 5.80 -17.65 -17.39
C ASP A 142 6.44 -16.47 -16.67
N LYS A 143 5.62 -15.50 -16.24
CA LYS A 143 6.03 -14.32 -15.46
C LYS A 143 6.33 -14.70 -14.01
N GLN A 144 5.47 -15.54 -13.42
CA GLN A 144 5.63 -16.04 -12.07
C GLN A 144 6.96 -16.79 -11.88
N ALA A 145 7.39 -17.55 -12.90
CA ALA A 145 8.65 -18.32 -12.86
C ALA A 145 9.90 -17.44 -12.75
N ARG A 146 9.84 -16.17 -13.15
CA ARG A 146 10.95 -15.21 -13.08
C ARG A 146 10.84 -14.24 -11.90
N LEU A 147 9.63 -13.98 -11.38
CA LEU A 147 9.39 -12.99 -10.36
C LEU A 147 9.80 -13.48 -8.96
N SER A 148 10.70 -12.77 -8.32
CA SER A 148 10.98 -12.92 -6.89
C SER A 148 10.34 -11.79 -6.08
N ILE A 149 9.96 -12.08 -4.82
CA ILE A 149 9.31 -11.08 -3.94
C ILE A 149 10.04 -11.04 -2.60
N LEU A 150 10.47 -9.84 -2.21
CA LEU A 150 10.98 -9.51 -0.89
C LEU A 150 9.93 -8.73 -0.09
N LEU A 151 9.80 -9.01 1.20
CA LEU A 151 9.18 -8.10 2.16
C LEU A 151 10.28 -7.29 2.85
N LEU A 152 10.17 -5.97 2.85
CA LEU A 152 11.04 -5.10 3.65
C LEU A 152 10.59 -5.13 5.11
N ASP A 153 11.44 -5.65 6.00
CA ASP A 153 11.24 -5.77 7.45
C ASP A 153 11.87 -4.54 8.15
N TYR A 154 11.33 -3.36 7.85
CA TYR A 154 11.85 -2.13 8.41
C TYR A 154 11.45 -1.92 9.87
N LYS A 155 12.32 -1.26 10.63
CA LYS A 155 12.09 -0.92 12.03
C LYS A 155 11.06 0.19 12.19
N LEU A 156 10.23 0.09 13.24
CA LEU A 156 9.10 0.98 13.47
C LEU A 156 9.41 2.13 14.42
N ALA A 157 8.77 3.26 14.20
CA ALA A 157 8.80 4.42 15.10
C ALA A 157 8.24 4.07 16.49
N SER A 158 7.25 3.16 16.59
CA SER A 158 6.73 2.65 17.86
C SER A 158 7.75 1.89 18.69
N TYR A 159 8.82 1.39 18.08
CA TYR A 159 9.98 0.77 18.76
C TYR A 159 11.16 1.73 18.95
N GLY A 160 10.94 3.03 18.74
CA GLY A 160 11.99 4.06 18.90
C GLY A 160 12.87 4.28 17.67
N TYR A 161 12.44 3.85 16.50
CA TYR A 161 13.14 4.04 15.23
C TYR A 161 12.34 4.96 14.28
N PRO A 162 12.39 6.28 14.49
CA PRO A 162 11.71 7.21 13.61
C PRO A 162 12.39 7.25 12.23
N PHE A 163 11.74 7.92 11.27
CA PHE A 163 12.36 8.26 10.00
C PHE A 163 13.65 9.09 10.25
N PRO A 164 14.77 8.90 9.51
CA PRO A 164 14.87 8.16 8.26
C PRO A 164 15.34 6.68 8.38
N THR A 165 15.13 6.03 9.53
CA THR A 165 15.60 4.64 9.72
C THR A 165 15.10 3.73 8.59
N GLN A 166 13.82 3.85 8.21
CA GLN A 166 13.17 3.04 7.19
C GLN A 166 13.77 3.28 5.79
N MET A 167 14.08 4.53 5.49
CA MET A 167 14.74 4.93 4.24
C MET A 167 16.13 4.30 4.11
N ASN A 168 16.91 4.36 5.18
CA ASN A 168 18.25 3.77 5.22
C ASN A 168 18.22 2.25 5.06
N GLN A 169 17.24 1.58 5.68
CA GLN A 169 17.07 0.13 5.57
C GLN A 169 16.62 -0.30 4.17
N LEU A 170 15.70 0.44 3.53
CA LEU A 170 15.36 0.22 2.13
C LEU A 170 16.59 0.40 1.24
N HIS A 171 17.35 1.46 1.47
CA HIS A 171 18.55 1.75 0.68
C HIS A 171 19.60 0.65 0.79
N GLU A 172 19.87 0.14 1.99
CA GLU A 172 20.80 -0.98 2.20
C GLU A 172 20.35 -2.23 1.41
N THR A 173 19.09 -2.63 1.52
CA THR A 173 18.54 -3.78 0.78
C THR A 173 18.59 -3.55 -0.73
N TYR A 174 18.22 -2.36 -1.18
CA TYR A 174 18.22 -1.98 -2.59
C TYR A 174 19.64 -2.02 -3.20
N LEU A 175 20.62 -1.42 -2.51
CA LEU A 175 22.02 -1.44 -2.96
C LEU A 175 22.57 -2.86 -3.02
N ASN A 176 22.24 -3.74 -2.06
CA ASN A 176 22.68 -5.13 -2.11
C ASN A 176 22.20 -5.83 -3.38
N LEU A 177 20.95 -5.62 -3.78
CA LEU A 177 20.38 -6.19 -5.00
C LEU A 177 21.05 -5.63 -6.26
N VAL A 178 21.19 -4.29 -6.32
CA VAL A 178 21.69 -3.63 -7.55
C VAL A 178 23.20 -3.75 -7.68
N THR A 179 23.95 -3.51 -6.60
CA THR A 179 25.42 -3.43 -6.67
C THR A 179 26.09 -4.78 -6.47
N ASN A 180 25.63 -5.58 -5.50
CA ASN A 180 26.28 -6.84 -5.17
C ASN A 180 25.77 -8.02 -5.99
N GLU A 181 24.46 -8.05 -6.30
CA GLU A 181 23.86 -9.08 -7.16
C GLU A 181 23.75 -8.65 -8.64
N GLY A 182 23.97 -7.37 -8.95
CA GLY A 182 23.89 -6.83 -10.31
C GLY A 182 22.49 -6.80 -10.89
N ASN A 183 21.44 -6.84 -10.04
CA ASN A 183 20.08 -6.85 -10.52
C ASN A 183 19.68 -5.48 -11.12
N THR A 184 19.07 -5.49 -12.30
CA THR A 184 18.68 -4.29 -13.05
C THR A 184 17.18 -4.05 -13.11
N ASN A 185 16.37 -4.97 -12.56
CA ASN A 185 14.92 -4.94 -12.68
C ASN A 185 14.24 -4.99 -11.30
N ILE A 186 14.28 -3.88 -10.58
CA ILE A 186 13.65 -3.74 -9.26
C ILE A 186 12.27 -3.08 -9.39
N ILE A 187 11.28 -3.69 -8.75
CA ILE A 187 9.92 -3.17 -8.62
C ILE A 187 9.72 -2.76 -7.17
N LEU A 188 9.28 -1.53 -6.91
CA LEU A 188 8.81 -1.14 -5.58
C LEU A 188 7.29 -1.22 -5.53
N MET A 189 6.76 -1.98 -4.58
CA MET A 189 5.33 -2.03 -4.28
C MET A 189 5.13 -1.62 -2.84
N GLY A 190 4.37 -0.55 -2.62
CA GLY A 190 4.13 -0.04 -1.28
C GLY A 190 2.69 0.43 -1.06
N ASP A 191 2.15 0.10 0.11
CA ASP A 191 0.87 0.58 0.56
C ASP A 191 1.04 1.65 1.64
N SER A 192 0.17 2.66 1.66
CA SER A 192 0.14 3.69 2.70
C SER A 192 1.53 4.30 2.98
N ALA A 193 2.10 4.08 4.18
CA ALA A 193 3.45 4.48 4.55
C ALA A 193 4.54 3.82 3.68
N GLY A 194 4.32 2.58 3.22
CA GLY A 194 5.21 1.92 2.27
C GLY A 194 5.20 2.61 0.90
N GLY A 195 4.04 3.11 0.47
CA GLY A 195 3.92 3.97 -0.71
C GLY A 195 4.64 5.31 -0.52
N ASN A 196 4.54 5.92 0.66
CA ASN A 196 5.33 7.10 1.03
C ASN A 196 6.83 6.82 0.92
N LEU A 197 7.30 5.71 1.51
CA LEU A 197 8.71 5.33 1.48
C LEU A 197 9.20 5.07 0.05
N SER A 198 8.38 4.44 -0.80
CA SER A 198 8.71 4.22 -2.21
C SER A 198 8.93 5.54 -2.97
N LEU A 199 8.04 6.50 -2.77
CA LEU A 199 8.12 7.83 -3.39
C LEU A 199 9.27 8.67 -2.84
N GLY A 200 9.42 8.70 -1.53
CA GLY A 200 10.53 9.37 -0.87
C GLY A 200 11.88 8.79 -1.30
N TYR A 201 11.93 7.47 -1.57
CA TYR A 201 13.13 6.81 -2.05
C TYR A 201 13.54 7.25 -3.46
N LEU A 202 12.60 7.52 -4.36
CA LEU A 202 12.93 8.12 -5.67
C LEU A 202 13.61 9.49 -5.51
N GLN A 203 13.13 10.31 -4.60
CA GLN A 203 13.75 11.60 -4.28
C GLN A 203 15.11 11.43 -3.59
N PHE A 204 15.25 10.41 -2.76
CA PHE A 204 16.52 10.05 -2.13
C PHE A 204 17.55 9.65 -3.21
N LEU A 205 17.20 8.78 -4.15
CA LEU A 205 18.05 8.37 -5.26
C LEU A 205 18.48 9.58 -6.12
N LYS A 206 17.52 10.45 -6.48
CA LYS A 206 17.81 11.70 -7.22
C LYS A 206 18.87 12.56 -6.52
N LYS A 207 18.82 12.65 -5.18
CA LYS A 207 19.73 13.49 -4.39
C LYS A 207 21.11 12.85 -4.20
N THR A 208 21.21 11.52 -4.18
CA THR A 208 22.49 10.84 -3.91
C THR A 208 23.50 10.93 -5.06
N GLN A 209 23.05 11.25 -6.28
CA GLN A 209 23.89 11.42 -7.48
C GLN A 209 24.92 10.30 -7.69
N LEU A 210 24.58 9.06 -7.33
CA LEU A 210 25.45 7.91 -7.54
C LEU A 210 25.57 7.63 -9.04
N GLU A 211 26.81 7.49 -9.53
CA GLU A 211 27.06 7.09 -10.92
C GLU A 211 26.47 5.68 -11.18
N ASN A 212 25.84 5.50 -12.33
CA ASN A 212 25.23 4.25 -12.76
C ASN A 212 24.11 3.72 -11.85
N LEU A 213 23.39 4.61 -11.18
CA LEU A 213 22.30 4.24 -10.31
C LEU A 213 21.15 3.62 -11.12
N VAL A 214 20.77 2.38 -10.77
CA VAL A 214 19.56 1.76 -11.29
C VAL A 214 18.36 2.33 -10.54
N TYR A 215 17.44 2.97 -11.28
CA TYR A 215 16.13 3.35 -10.73
C TYR A 215 15.16 2.18 -10.76
N PRO A 216 14.18 2.12 -9.85
CA PRO A 216 13.13 1.11 -9.92
C PRO A 216 12.45 1.11 -11.29
N SER A 217 12.40 -0.07 -11.93
CA SER A 217 11.81 -0.24 -13.26
C SER A 217 10.30 -0.05 -13.24
N LYS A 218 9.67 -0.36 -12.09
CA LYS A 218 8.22 -0.23 -11.90
C LYS A 218 7.91 0.24 -10.50
N LEU A 219 6.77 0.91 -10.39
CA LEU A 219 6.21 1.39 -9.14
C LEU A 219 4.76 0.94 -9.01
N VAL A 220 4.41 0.29 -7.90
CA VAL A 220 3.03 -0.08 -7.55
C VAL A 220 2.66 0.62 -6.24
N LEU A 221 1.82 1.62 -6.34
CA LEU A 221 1.42 2.47 -5.22
C LEU A 221 -0.04 2.19 -4.84
N ILE A 222 -0.24 1.70 -3.63
CA ILE A 222 -1.55 1.38 -3.09
C ILE A 222 -1.84 2.40 -1.99
N SER A 223 -2.85 3.25 -2.19
CA SER A 223 -3.24 4.28 -1.21
C SER A 223 -2.04 5.04 -0.59
N PRO A 224 -1.03 5.50 -1.37
CA PRO A 224 0.22 6.01 -0.83
C PRO A 224 -0.01 7.23 0.08
N TRP A 225 0.59 7.23 1.27
CA TRP A 225 0.51 8.36 2.20
C TRP A 225 1.45 9.50 1.75
N VAL A 226 1.03 10.24 0.74
CA VAL A 226 1.88 11.27 0.11
C VAL A 226 2.05 12.52 0.96
N LYS A 227 1.08 12.85 1.84
CA LYS A 227 1.08 14.03 2.69
C LYS A 227 0.98 13.63 4.15
N LEU A 228 2.13 13.62 4.83
CA LEU A 228 2.26 13.09 6.19
C LEU A 228 1.42 13.86 7.22
N GLN A 229 1.37 15.18 7.08
CA GLN A 229 0.54 16.03 7.92
C GLN A 229 -0.37 16.88 7.03
N PRO A 230 -1.68 16.56 6.95
CA PRO A 230 -2.62 17.41 6.24
C PRO A 230 -2.81 18.73 6.98
N ALA A 231 -2.84 19.84 6.26
CA ALA A 231 -3.18 21.13 6.83
C ALA A 231 -4.68 21.19 7.20
N LEU A 232 -5.04 22.11 8.11
CA LEU A 232 -6.44 22.23 8.55
C LEU A 232 -7.38 22.70 7.43
N ASP A 233 -6.85 23.37 6.41
CA ASP A 233 -7.60 23.85 5.25
C ASP A 233 -8.23 22.75 4.38
N VAL A 234 -7.78 21.49 4.53
CA VAL A 234 -8.41 20.35 3.86
C VAL A 234 -9.73 19.89 4.52
N MET A 235 -10.04 20.37 5.73
CA MET A 235 -11.27 20.03 6.44
C MET A 235 -12.46 20.90 6.00
N VAL A 236 -12.75 20.85 4.70
CA VAL A 236 -13.84 21.59 4.05
C VAL A 236 -14.67 20.68 3.16
N PRO A 237 -15.99 20.91 3.02
CA PRO A 237 -16.84 20.14 2.12
C PRO A 237 -16.27 20.07 0.69
N GLY A 238 -16.28 18.90 0.12
CA GLY A 238 -15.70 18.61 -1.21
C GLY A 238 -14.26 18.13 -1.17
N ASN A 239 -13.57 18.17 -0.02
CA ASN A 239 -12.28 17.55 0.16
C ASN A 239 -12.44 16.15 0.78
N SER A 240 -11.64 15.18 0.34
CA SER A 240 -11.72 13.79 0.78
C SER A 240 -11.53 13.60 2.28
N TYR A 241 -10.70 14.40 2.96
CA TYR A 241 -10.55 14.34 4.42
C TYR A 241 -11.82 14.71 5.17
N TYR A 242 -12.61 15.66 4.65
CA TYR A 242 -13.89 16.06 5.23
C TYR A 242 -14.99 15.05 4.86
N ASP A 243 -15.16 14.79 3.57
CA ASP A 243 -16.28 14.01 3.04
C ASP A 243 -16.21 12.53 3.46
N ASN A 244 -14.99 11.98 3.63
CA ASN A 244 -14.75 10.57 3.96
C ASN A 244 -14.39 10.32 5.43
N SER A 245 -14.38 11.34 6.27
CA SER A 245 -13.99 11.26 7.69
C SER A 245 -14.69 10.15 8.48
N GLU A 246 -15.97 9.87 8.15
CA GLU A 246 -16.76 8.82 8.78
C GLU A 246 -16.77 7.49 8.02
N ARG A 247 -16.26 7.45 6.77
CA ARG A 247 -16.30 6.29 5.88
C ARG A 247 -15.01 5.49 5.87
N ASP A 248 -13.88 6.17 5.98
CA ASP A 248 -12.56 5.60 5.85
C ASP A 248 -12.00 5.06 7.17
N MET A 249 -10.99 4.19 7.10
CA MET A 249 -10.21 3.82 8.29
C MET A 249 -9.27 4.94 8.73
N ILE A 250 -8.91 5.83 7.84
CA ILE A 250 -8.09 7.01 8.10
C ILE A 250 -8.99 8.23 8.27
N ALA A 251 -8.69 9.06 9.27
CA ALA A 251 -9.38 10.33 9.49
C ALA A 251 -8.36 11.43 9.81
N TYR A 252 -8.74 12.68 9.53
CA TYR A 252 -7.90 13.84 9.82
C TYR A 252 -7.40 13.85 11.27
N SER A 253 -8.27 13.53 12.24
CA SER A 253 -7.95 13.51 13.68
C SER A 253 -6.80 12.57 14.06
N GLN A 254 -6.45 11.63 13.20
CA GLN A 254 -5.37 10.65 13.44
C GLN A 254 -3.99 11.20 13.05
N PHE A 255 -3.91 12.09 12.06
CA PHE A 255 -2.66 12.61 11.49
C PHE A 255 -2.58 14.14 11.45
N GLY A 256 -3.65 14.84 11.78
CA GLY A 256 -3.66 16.30 11.98
C GLY A 256 -2.93 16.74 13.25
N ASP A 257 -2.65 15.82 14.20
CA ASP A 257 -1.86 16.12 15.41
C ASP A 257 -0.36 16.14 15.06
N PRO A 258 0.30 17.32 15.11
CA PRO A 258 1.73 17.44 14.84
C PRO A 258 2.60 16.54 15.72
N LYS A 259 2.20 16.30 16.98
CA LYS A 259 2.97 15.45 17.90
C LYS A 259 3.09 14.02 17.40
N LYS A 260 2.02 13.46 16.85
CA LYS A 260 2.04 12.12 16.29
C LYS A 260 2.98 12.04 15.09
N VAL A 261 2.92 13.02 14.20
CA VAL A 261 3.77 13.09 13.02
C VAL A 261 5.24 13.23 13.41
N VAL A 262 5.58 14.09 14.38
CA VAL A 262 6.95 14.22 14.91
C VAL A 262 7.47 12.91 15.49
N HIS A 263 6.65 12.14 16.20
CA HIS A 263 7.08 10.83 16.71
C HIS A 263 7.37 9.82 15.57
N ILE A 264 6.72 9.97 14.40
CA ILE A 264 6.96 9.14 13.23
C ILE A 264 8.21 9.61 12.48
N THR A 265 8.34 10.92 12.26
CA THR A 265 9.37 11.50 11.40
C THR A 265 10.66 11.85 12.14
N GLY A 266 10.62 11.89 13.49
CA GLY A 266 11.77 12.35 14.26
C GLY A 266 12.12 13.79 13.89
N GLU A 267 13.38 14.00 13.50
CA GLU A 267 13.89 15.28 13.01
C GLU A 267 13.70 15.49 11.51
N GLY A 268 12.91 14.60 10.86
CA GLY A 268 12.65 14.66 9.42
C GLY A 268 11.91 15.95 9.04
N ASP A 269 12.46 16.65 8.06
CA ASP A 269 11.88 17.88 7.52
C ASP A 269 10.63 17.55 6.68
N LEU A 270 9.46 17.99 7.13
CA LEU A 270 8.19 17.78 6.43
C LEU A 270 8.06 18.55 5.11
N ASP A 271 8.94 19.53 4.88
CA ASP A 271 9.03 20.22 3.58
C ASP A 271 9.91 19.45 2.59
N SER A 272 10.64 18.45 3.06
CA SER A 272 11.45 17.56 2.21
C SER A 272 10.59 16.53 1.49
N LEU A 273 10.73 16.42 0.18
CA LEU A 273 10.04 15.42 -0.64
C LEU A 273 10.49 13.96 -0.34
N GLN A 274 11.61 13.77 0.33
CA GLN A 274 12.03 12.45 0.81
C GLN A 274 11.17 11.97 1.99
N VAL A 275 10.66 12.90 2.80
CA VAL A 275 9.82 12.64 3.97
C VAL A 275 8.35 12.72 3.57
N CYS A 276 7.99 13.78 2.87
CA CYS A 276 6.61 14.10 2.49
C CYS A 276 6.53 14.38 0.98
N PRO A 277 6.32 13.35 0.14
CA PRO A 277 6.25 13.50 -1.32
C PRO A 277 5.24 14.54 -1.82
N GLY A 278 4.18 14.79 -1.05
CA GLY A 278 3.16 15.81 -1.32
C GLY A 278 3.40 17.13 -0.57
N ALA A 279 4.63 17.43 -0.10
CA ALA A 279 4.95 18.69 0.57
C ALA A 279 4.68 19.89 -0.34
N ARG A 280 4.18 20.99 0.25
CA ARG A 280 3.95 22.25 -0.49
C ARG A 280 5.17 23.17 -0.41
N PRO A 281 5.45 23.95 -1.46
CA PRO A 281 4.74 23.96 -2.74
C PRO A 281 5.06 22.72 -3.59
N THR A 282 4.02 22.01 -4.05
CA THR A 282 4.20 20.95 -5.06
C THR A 282 4.58 21.58 -6.38
N GLN A 283 5.66 21.11 -7.01
CA GLN A 283 6.18 21.63 -8.28
C GLN A 283 6.51 20.45 -9.20
N VAL A 284 6.15 20.61 -10.48
CA VAL A 284 6.43 19.60 -11.52
C VAL A 284 7.93 19.34 -11.64
N GLU A 285 8.74 20.39 -11.55
CA GLU A 285 10.20 20.36 -11.70
C GLU A 285 10.88 19.45 -10.67
N ASN A 286 10.28 19.28 -9.49
CA ASN A 286 10.81 18.41 -8.45
C ASN A 286 10.84 16.94 -8.84
N TRP A 287 10.04 16.53 -9.84
CA TRP A 287 9.86 15.16 -10.28
C TRP A 287 10.39 14.87 -11.69
N ASN A 288 10.81 15.92 -12.44
CA ASN A 288 11.16 15.79 -13.87
C ASN A 288 12.38 14.91 -14.15
N ASP A 289 13.36 14.86 -13.24
CA ASP A 289 14.63 14.14 -13.46
C ASP A 289 14.62 12.73 -12.84
N ILE A 290 13.44 12.16 -12.63
CA ILE A 290 13.29 10.81 -12.08
C ILE A 290 12.88 9.86 -13.20
N PRO A 291 13.77 8.98 -13.69
CA PRO A 291 13.50 8.11 -14.83
C PRO A 291 12.24 7.24 -14.66
N THR A 292 12.02 6.69 -13.47
CA THR A 292 10.82 5.87 -13.16
C THR A 292 9.51 6.60 -13.51
N LEU A 293 9.48 7.94 -13.46
CA LEU A 293 8.27 8.75 -13.68
C LEU A 293 8.24 9.41 -15.06
N LYS A 294 9.40 9.62 -15.70
CA LYS A 294 9.56 10.47 -16.88
C LYS A 294 10.19 9.77 -18.09
N ASP A 295 10.28 8.44 -18.08
CA ASP A 295 10.82 7.68 -19.20
C ASP A 295 9.82 6.57 -19.61
N PRO A 296 9.48 6.45 -20.92
CA PRO A 296 8.49 5.48 -21.40
C PRO A 296 8.93 4.00 -21.28
N ARG A 297 10.15 3.74 -20.82
CA ARG A 297 10.61 2.38 -20.48
C ARG A 297 10.17 1.90 -19.11
N PHE A 298 9.56 2.78 -18.31
CA PHE A 298 9.16 2.52 -16.93
C PHE A 298 7.62 2.49 -16.80
N ASP A 299 7.15 1.74 -15.83
CA ASP A 299 5.72 1.55 -15.58
C ASP A 299 5.35 1.98 -14.17
N VAL A 300 4.26 2.73 -14.04
CA VAL A 300 3.72 3.17 -12.75
C VAL A 300 2.27 2.76 -12.64
N PHE A 301 1.92 2.17 -11.50
CA PHE A 301 0.56 1.84 -11.11
C PHE A 301 0.21 2.59 -9.83
N VAL A 302 -0.93 3.24 -9.80
CA VAL A 302 -1.47 3.94 -8.62
C VAL A 302 -2.92 3.54 -8.43
N ILE A 303 -3.29 3.19 -7.22
CA ILE A 303 -4.69 2.97 -6.83
C ILE A 303 -5.00 3.68 -5.53
N THR A 304 -6.16 4.32 -5.46
CA THR A 304 -6.74 4.95 -4.27
C THR A 304 -8.22 4.63 -4.18
N GLY A 305 -8.81 4.77 -3.00
CA GLY A 305 -10.24 4.55 -2.81
C GLY A 305 -11.08 5.81 -3.03
N GLU A 306 -12.32 5.66 -3.54
CA GLU A 306 -13.27 6.78 -3.65
C GLU A 306 -13.64 7.35 -2.27
N ASP A 307 -13.84 6.48 -1.28
CA ASP A 307 -14.16 6.85 0.10
C ASP A 307 -12.91 6.98 0.99
N GLU A 308 -11.73 7.10 0.38
CA GLU A 308 -10.46 7.25 1.07
C GLU A 308 -10.18 8.72 1.43
N SER A 309 -9.69 8.97 2.65
CA SER A 309 -9.31 10.32 3.10
C SER A 309 -8.06 10.86 2.38
N PHE A 310 -7.13 9.99 1.98
CA PHE A 310 -5.91 10.40 1.27
C PHE A 310 -6.12 10.68 -0.22
N ARG A 311 -7.28 10.32 -0.78
CA ARG A 311 -7.58 10.38 -2.23
C ARG A 311 -7.14 11.68 -2.89
N ASP A 312 -7.60 12.83 -2.39
CA ASP A 312 -7.31 14.10 -3.04
C ASP A 312 -5.82 14.47 -2.99
N SER A 313 -5.14 14.13 -1.90
CA SER A 313 -3.69 14.33 -1.79
C SER A 313 -2.91 13.43 -2.77
N ILE A 314 -3.36 12.18 -2.96
CA ILE A 314 -2.77 11.24 -3.93
C ILE A 314 -2.94 11.77 -5.35
N LEU A 315 -4.12 12.25 -5.69
CA LEU A 315 -4.43 12.76 -7.02
C LEU A 315 -3.69 14.07 -7.31
N ASP A 316 -3.56 14.96 -6.32
CA ASP A 316 -2.70 16.14 -6.42
C ASP A 316 -1.25 15.75 -6.73
N TRP A 317 -0.71 14.76 -6.02
CA TRP A 317 0.63 14.26 -6.30
C TRP A 317 0.73 13.70 -7.73
N CYS A 318 -0.25 12.91 -8.18
CA CYS A 318 -0.29 12.38 -9.55
C CYS A 318 -0.30 13.50 -10.60
N GLN A 319 -0.98 14.61 -10.34
CA GLN A 319 -0.99 15.76 -11.23
C GLN A 319 0.41 16.33 -11.41
N TYR A 320 1.15 16.56 -10.33
CA TYR A 320 2.46 17.20 -10.37
C TYR A 320 3.59 16.24 -10.79
N ALA A 321 3.58 15.02 -10.27
CA ALA A 321 4.66 14.07 -10.48
C ALA A 321 4.51 13.26 -11.77
N LEU A 322 3.27 12.96 -12.17
CA LEU A 322 2.96 12.06 -13.28
C LEU A 322 2.25 12.78 -14.46
N ASP A 323 2.08 14.09 -14.38
CA ASP A 323 1.38 14.88 -15.41
C ASP A 323 -0.02 14.33 -15.76
N VAL A 324 -0.76 13.90 -14.74
CA VAL A 324 -2.13 13.42 -14.90
C VAL A 324 -3.05 14.64 -15.12
N PRO A 325 -3.82 14.71 -16.20
CA PRO A 325 -4.80 15.76 -16.37
C PRO A 325 -5.94 15.56 -15.37
N LEU A 326 -5.94 16.31 -14.28
CA LEU A 326 -7.07 16.31 -13.35
C LEU A 326 -8.21 17.11 -13.97
N ASN A 327 -9.27 16.43 -14.32
CA ASN A 327 -10.49 17.10 -14.73
C ASN A 327 -11.29 17.47 -13.46
N THR A 328 -11.25 18.77 -13.09
CA THR A 328 -11.96 19.31 -11.92
C THR A 328 -13.48 19.14 -11.99
N GLN A 329 -14.06 18.81 -13.16
CA GLN A 329 -15.46 18.51 -13.30
C GLN A 329 -15.84 17.15 -12.69
N TYR A 330 -14.90 16.22 -12.63
CA TYR A 330 -15.06 14.95 -11.94
C TYR A 330 -14.55 15.13 -10.51
N LYS A 331 -15.37 15.69 -9.63
CA LYS A 331 -15.18 15.48 -8.21
C LYS A 331 -15.26 13.98 -8.01
N TYR A 332 -14.13 13.40 -7.69
CA TYR A 332 -13.90 11.98 -7.58
C TYR A 332 -14.96 11.35 -6.70
N GLY A 333 -15.69 10.40 -7.24
CA GLY A 333 -16.82 9.85 -6.57
C GLY A 333 -18.12 10.53 -6.98
N ASN A 334 -18.75 9.99 -7.98
CA ASN A 334 -20.09 10.38 -8.35
C ASN A 334 -21.03 10.14 -7.16
N SER A 335 -21.62 11.20 -6.63
CA SER A 335 -22.62 11.15 -5.56
C SER A 335 -23.82 10.24 -5.88
N ASN A 336 -24.02 9.87 -7.15
CA ASN A 336 -25.13 9.05 -7.64
C ASN A 336 -24.87 7.55 -7.62
N ASN A 337 -23.76 7.08 -7.02
CA ASN A 337 -23.41 5.67 -6.89
C ASN A 337 -23.26 4.90 -8.22
N GLN A 338 -23.07 5.61 -9.34
CA GLN A 338 -22.82 4.99 -10.63
C GLN A 338 -21.33 4.92 -10.91
N PHE A 339 -20.90 3.75 -11.41
CA PHE A 339 -19.53 3.58 -11.90
C PHE A 339 -19.38 4.38 -13.19
N ASP A 340 -18.55 5.41 -13.14
CA ASP A 340 -18.11 6.18 -14.29
C ASP A 340 -16.67 5.80 -14.63
N LYS A 341 -16.50 5.06 -15.72
CA LYS A 341 -15.18 4.58 -16.15
C LYS A 341 -14.21 5.73 -16.43
N GLU A 342 -14.67 6.83 -17.00
CA GLU A 342 -13.83 7.99 -17.31
C GLU A 342 -13.34 8.70 -16.05
N GLY A 343 -14.11 8.71 -14.96
CA GLY A 343 -13.76 9.31 -13.68
C GLY A 343 -12.95 8.38 -12.75
N TYR A 344 -12.96 7.06 -12.99
CA TYR A 344 -12.39 6.06 -12.10
C TYR A 344 -11.10 5.42 -12.62
N GLU A 345 -10.71 5.65 -13.87
CA GLU A 345 -9.43 5.16 -14.40
C GLU A 345 -8.78 6.15 -15.35
N TYR A 346 -7.45 6.25 -15.28
CA TYR A 346 -6.61 6.95 -16.24
C TYR A 346 -5.47 6.05 -16.68
N ILE A 347 -5.36 5.80 -17.97
CA ILE A 347 -4.34 4.94 -18.57
C ILE A 347 -3.58 5.73 -19.63
N ARG A 348 -2.26 5.82 -19.46
CA ARG A 348 -1.34 6.42 -20.41
C ARG A 348 -0.32 5.40 -20.89
N LYS A 349 -0.17 5.30 -22.21
CA LYS A 349 0.83 4.43 -22.87
C LYS A 349 1.51 5.22 -23.99
N ASN A 350 2.81 4.95 -24.19
CA ASN A 350 3.58 5.44 -25.34
C ASN A 350 3.59 6.99 -25.46
N ASP A 351 3.61 7.71 -24.35
CA ASP A 351 3.74 9.17 -24.35
C ASP A 351 5.24 9.54 -24.24
N PRO A 352 5.81 10.25 -25.23
CA PRO A 352 7.21 10.61 -25.19
C PRO A 352 7.56 11.44 -23.95
N GLY A 353 8.61 11.03 -23.22
CA GLY A 353 9.07 11.71 -22.02
C GLY A 353 8.29 11.44 -20.75
N LEU A 354 7.35 10.48 -20.78
CA LEU A 354 6.56 10.10 -19.62
C LEU A 354 6.50 8.57 -19.48
N CYS A 355 6.45 8.07 -18.23
CA CYS A 355 6.28 6.65 -17.94
C CYS A 355 4.89 6.15 -18.43
N HIS A 356 4.78 4.85 -18.66
CA HIS A 356 3.46 4.23 -18.75
C HIS A 356 2.77 4.34 -17.40
N LEU A 357 1.50 4.70 -17.39
CA LEU A 357 0.75 4.93 -16.16
C LEU A 357 -0.60 4.23 -16.19
N ARG A 358 -0.94 3.59 -15.07
CA ARG A 358 -2.30 3.17 -14.74
C ARG A 358 -2.68 3.75 -13.39
N LEU A 359 -3.66 4.64 -13.39
CA LEU A 359 -4.24 5.23 -12.19
C LEU A 359 -5.69 4.77 -12.06
N TYR A 360 -6.04 4.26 -10.88
CA TYR A 360 -7.39 3.80 -10.57
C TYR A 360 -7.91 4.43 -9.28
N ILE A 361 -9.20 4.76 -9.30
CA ILE A 361 -9.97 5.10 -8.09
C ILE A 361 -10.95 3.95 -7.87
N GLU A 362 -10.78 3.21 -6.79
CA GLU A 362 -11.67 2.10 -6.47
C GLU A 362 -13.05 2.61 -6.05
N PRO A 363 -14.15 2.24 -6.75
CA PRO A 363 -15.50 2.68 -6.39
C PRO A 363 -15.83 2.30 -4.96
N TRP A 364 -16.19 3.31 -4.13
CA TRP A 364 -16.45 3.17 -2.69
C TRP A 364 -15.31 2.56 -1.88
N GLY A 365 -14.14 2.39 -2.50
CA GLY A 365 -12.94 1.90 -1.83
C GLY A 365 -12.53 2.84 -0.72
N ILE A 366 -11.97 2.26 0.34
CA ILE A 366 -11.37 2.97 1.45
C ILE A 366 -9.85 2.75 1.43
N HIS A 367 -9.14 3.39 2.32
CA HIS A 367 -7.69 3.25 2.44
C HIS A 367 -7.27 1.77 2.47
N ASP A 368 -6.32 1.38 1.61
CA ASP A 368 -5.73 0.04 1.48
C ASP A 368 -6.75 -1.10 1.34
N SER A 369 -7.93 -0.83 0.75
CA SER A 369 -9.02 -1.80 0.70
C SER A 369 -8.62 -3.12 0.04
N CYS A 370 -7.80 -3.09 -1.01
CA CYS A 370 -7.34 -4.30 -1.70
C CYS A 370 -6.45 -5.20 -0.84
N LEU A 371 -5.73 -4.64 0.13
CA LEU A 371 -4.87 -5.43 1.02
C LEU A 371 -5.61 -5.99 2.23
N PHE A 372 -6.52 -5.20 2.79
CA PHE A 372 -7.19 -5.56 4.04
C PHE A 372 -8.58 -6.19 3.86
N PHE A 373 -9.22 -6.00 2.71
CA PHE A 373 -10.60 -6.43 2.51
C PHE A 373 -10.77 -7.39 1.32
N GLU A 374 -9.78 -7.49 0.43
CA GLU A 374 -9.77 -8.47 -0.66
C GLU A 374 -8.91 -9.71 -0.35
N ASN A 375 -8.23 -9.75 0.79
CA ASN A 375 -7.32 -10.82 1.24
C ASN A 375 -7.96 -12.22 1.23
N HIS A 376 -9.28 -12.31 1.38
CA HIS A 376 -10.01 -13.59 1.35
C HIS A 376 -9.97 -14.29 -0.02
N LEU A 377 -9.45 -13.62 -1.07
CA LEU A 377 -9.14 -14.23 -2.37
C LEU A 377 -8.21 -15.45 -2.23
N ILE A 378 -7.31 -15.43 -1.26
CA ILE A 378 -6.43 -16.57 -0.97
C ILE A 378 -7.20 -17.87 -0.66
N LEU A 379 -8.41 -17.76 -0.10
CA LEU A 379 -9.26 -18.93 0.18
C LEU A 379 -9.85 -19.51 -1.12
N LYS A 380 -10.20 -18.63 -2.10
CA LYS A 380 -10.65 -19.05 -3.42
C LYS A 380 -9.52 -19.75 -4.17
N ILE A 381 -8.30 -19.20 -4.12
CA ILE A 381 -7.09 -19.82 -4.70
C ILE A 381 -6.82 -21.19 -4.07
N LYS A 382 -6.82 -21.31 -2.74
CA LYS A 382 -6.64 -22.57 -2.04
C LYS A 382 -7.65 -23.63 -2.45
N LYS A 383 -8.92 -23.25 -2.53
CA LYS A 383 -10.00 -24.16 -2.95
C LYS A 383 -9.78 -24.67 -4.38
N GLN A 384 -9.32 -23.77 -5.28
CA GLN A 384 -9.01 -24.12 -6.66
C GLN A 384 -7.82 -25.08 -6.75
N GLU A 385 -6.70 -24.76 -6.06
CA GLU A 385 -5.49 -25.60 -6.05
C GLU A 385 -5.69 -26.96 -5.38
N SER A 386 -6.70 -27.13 -4.54
CA SER A 386 -7.02 -28.41 -3.91
C SER A 386 -7.79 -29.38 -4.83
N ASP A 387 -8.31 -28.91 -5.95
CA ASP A 387 -9.06 -29.72 -6.91
C ASP A 387 -8.15 -30.04 -8.14
N PRO A 388 -7.65 -31.28 -8.25
CA PRO A 388 -6.74 -31.64 -9.35
C PRO A 388 -7.37 -31.59 -10.74
N LYS A 389 -8.70 -31.46 -10.83
CA LYS A 389 -9.43 -31.37 -12.10
C LYS A 389 -9.57 -29.93 -12.60
N LYS A 390 -9.19 -28.96 -11.80
CA LYS A 390 -9.32 -27.54 -12.15
C LYS A 390 -7.96 -26.97 -12.57
N SER A 391 -7.95 -26.19 -13.63
CA SER A 391 -6.82 -25.34 -14.00
C SER A 391 -6.51 -24.32 -12.90
N SER A 392 -5.31 -23.75 -12.88
CA SER A 392 -4.97 -22.59 -12.03
C SER A 392 -6.00 -21.48 -12.22
N LEU A 393 -6.27 -20.76 -11.14
CA LEU A 393 -7.20 -19.62 -11.19
C LEU A 393 -6.56 -18.52 -12.06
N ASP A 394 -7.27 -18.09 -13.10
CA ASP A 394 -6.86 -16.98 -13.96
C ASP A 394 -7.52 -15.69 -13.46
N VAL A 395 -6.77 -14.60 -13.43
CA VAL A 395 -7.26 -13.26 -13.04
C VAL A 395 -8.50 -12.84 -13.83
N ASN A 396 -8.63 -13.24 -15.10
CA ASN A 396 -9.78 -12.93 -15.95
C ASN A 396 -11.09 -13.64 -15.54
N HIS A 397 -11.01 -14.65 -14.67
CA HIS A 397 -12.17 -15.37 -14.15
C HIS A 397 -12.53 -14.97 -12.72
N ILE A 398 -11.86 -13.93 -12.18
CA ILE A 398 -12.15 -13.36 -10.87
C ILE A 398 -13.15 -12.22 -11.01
N ASP A 399 -14.07 -12.14 -10.07
CA ASP A 399 -14.99 -11.01 -9.98
C ASP A 399 -14.19 -9.72 -9.69
N ASP A 400 -14.05 -8.88 -10.71
CA ASP A 400 -13.28 -7.63 -10.67
C ASP A 400 -13.97 -6.50 -9.88
N LYS A 401 -15.21 -6.71 -9.45
CA LYS A 401 -15.92 -5.81 -8.53
C LYS A 401 -15.65 -6.17 -7.07
N GLU A 402 -15.61 -7.48 -6.78
CA GLU A 402 -15.29 -7.98 -5.43
C GLU A 402 -13.79 -7.81 -5.11
N PHE A 403 -12.91 -8.00 -6.10
CA PHE A 403 -11.45 -7.96 -5.98
C PHE A 403 -10.85 -6.88 -6.90
N TYR A 404 -11.38 -5.67 -6.79
CA TYR A 404 -11.08 -4.57 -7.70
C TYR A 404 -9.59 -4.23 -7.77
N GLY A 405 -8.95 -4.08 -6.61
CA GLY A 405 -7.56 -3.67 -6.54
C GLY A 405 -6.61 -4.80 -6.92
N ILE A 406 -6.80 -6.01 -6.36
CA ILE A 406 -5.93 -7.15 -6.65
C ILE A 406 -5.95 -7.50 -8.15
N THR A 407 -7.13 -7.54 -8.78
CA THR A 407 -7.21 -7.89 -10.21
C THR A 407 -6.47 -6.89 -11.09
N ARG A 408 -6.56 -5.60 -10.81
CA ARG A 408 -5.88 -4.54 -11.57
C ARG A 408 -4.37 -4.55 -11.38
N ILE A 409 -3.91 -4.79 -10.15
CA ILE A 409 -2.47 -4.94 -9.86
C ILE A 409 -1.92 -6.16 -10.61
N VAL A 410 -2.62 -7.30 -10.56
CA VAL A 410 -2.19 -8.52 -11.26
C VAL A 410 -2.19 -8.33 -12.78
N GLN A 411 -3.22 -7.67 -13.35
CA GLN A 411 -3.25 -7.34 -14.77
C GLN A 411 -2.09 -6.42 -15.16
N PHE A 412 -1.78 -5.41 -14.34
CA PHE A 412 -0.61 -4.55 -14.55
C PHE A 412 0.68 -5.36 -14.56
N LEU A 413 0.92 -6.19 -13.55
CA LEU A 413 2.11 -7.04 -13.47
C LEU A 413 2.18 -8.04 -14.63
N ASN A 414 1.06 -8.66 -15.03
CA ASN A 414 1.02 -9.57 -16.18
C ASN A 414 1.35 -8.90 -17.52
N ASP A 415 1.10 -7.61 -17.64
CA ASP A 415 1.35 -6.86 -18.88
C ASP A 415 2.77 -6.27 -18.94
N THR A 416 3.42 -6.08 -17.78
CA THR A 416 4.67 -5.31 -17.69
C THR A 416 5.87 -6.15 -17.23
N LEU A 417 5.70 -7.37 -16.67
CA LEU A 417 6.76 -8.32 -16.34
C LEU A 417 7.34 -9.04 -17.61
#